data_70bf6399f26be7b057bbb060fde35c34
#
_entry.id   70bf6399f26be7b057bbb060fde35c34
#
_cell.length_a   1.000
_cell.length_b   1.000
_cell.length_c   1.000
_cell.angle_alpha   90.00
_cell.angle_beta   90.00
_cell.angle_gamma   90.00
#
_symmetry.space_group_name_H-M   'P 1'
#
loop_
_entity.id
_entity.type
_entity.pdbx_description
1 polymer ?
#
loop_
_entity_poly.entity_id
_entity_poly.type
_entity_poly.pdbx_seq_one_letter_code
_entity_poly.pdbx_strand_id
1 'polypeptide(L)'
;WYLYDEAGNLKTGWCLQGNTWYYLDGENTEHPGMMAADQIKEINGKYYGFDASGAMQTGWILREEGWYYAQVDGAFVNGWNNIGGAWYYLDGNNAEHPELMVAGQQKVIDGTTYFFAESGTMKSGWQQYPEGWYYATPDGAKIYGWRNINSEWYYLDENNTEYPGLMVNDPEKTIDGTTYYFNADGAMIRGWKQYPEGWYYQDPSGVRATGWRRVDGAWYYLDGDNEEYPGLLVTDCSKVINGVTYYFDKAGAMREGWYAENGAWYYYNESGQPASGWKNVNGTWYYLDPQNNNKMVSGGWKVVNGSWYYFNGSGAMAKNWLAAGSDWYY
;
A
#
# COMPACT_ATOMS: atom_id res chain seq x y z
N TRP A 1 -32.24 -38.44 -35.48
CA TRP A 1 -31.78 -39.81 -35.79
C TRP A 1 -32.28 -40.74 -34.71
N TYR A 2 -32.54 -42.02 -35.11
CA TYR A 2 -32.94 -43.15 -34.26
C TYR A 2 -32.05 -44.32 -34.52
N LEU A 3 -31.83 -45.16 -33.55
CA LEU A 3 -31.05 -46.41 -33.68
C LEU A 3 -31.91 -47.60 -33.28
N TYR A 4 -31.87 -48.62 -34.10
CA TYR A 4 -32.57 -49.89 -33.87
C TYR A 4 -31.58 -50.98 -33.64
N ASP A 5 -31.90 -51.98 -32.83
CA ASP A 5 -31.11 -53.21 -32.68
C ASP A 5 -31.32 -54.17 -33.86
N GLU A 6 -30.58 -55.29 -33.87
CA GLU A 6 -30.68 -56.31 -34.93
C GLU A 6 -32.08 -56.96 -35.01
N ALA A 7 -32.88 -56.88 -33.94
CA ALA A 7 -34.23 -57.40 -33.90
C ALA A 7 -35.26 -56.35 -34.30
N GLY A 8 -34.84 -55.10 -34.59
CA GLY A 8 -35.70 -53.98 -35.03
C GLY A 8 -36.30 -53.23 -33.85
N ASN A 9 -35.83 -53.41 -32.61
CA ASN A 9 -36.32 -52.62 -31.46
C ASN A 9 -35.59 -51.29 -31.36
N LEU A 10 -36.33 -50.21 -31.03
CA LEU A 10 -35.75 -48.91 -30.81
C LEU A 10 -34.81 -48.93 -29.61
N LYS A 11 -33.57 -48.46 -29.82
CA LYS A 11 -32.60 -48.27 -28.73
C LYS A 11 -32.81 -46.95 -28.03
N THR A 12 -32.57 -46.93 -26.71
CA THR A 12 -32.60 -45.71 -25.87
C THR A 12 -31.41 -45.71 -24.94
N GLY A 13 -31.05 -44.54 -24.41
CA GLY A 13 -29.92 -44.33 -23.52
C GLY A 13 -28.58 -44.15 -24.24
N TRP A 14 -27.49 -44.37 -23.53
CA TRP A 14 -26.13 -44.20 -24.05
C TRP A 14 -25.78 -45.25 -25.08
N CYS A 15 -25.21 -44.82 -26.18
CA CYS A 15 -24.79 -45.70 -27.28
C CYS A 15 -23.38 -45.36 -27.77
N LEU A 16 -22.48 -46.33 -27.78
CA LEU A 16 -21.13 -46.23 -28.35
C LEU A 16 -21.15 -46.70 -29.79
N GLN A 17 -20.72 -45.84 -30.72
CA GLN A 17 -20.51 -46.19 -32.13
C GLN A 17 -19.04 -45.86 -32.50
N GLY A 18 -18.29 -46.88 -32.77
CA GLY A 18 -16.83 -46.76 -32.89
C GLY A 18 -16.24 -46.28 -31.56
N ASN A 19 -15.64 -45.10 -31.54
CA ASN A 19 -15.08 -44.45 -30.31
C ASN A 19 -15.90 -43.23 -29.86
N THR A 20 -17.13 -43.06 -30.38
CA THR A 20 -17.95 -41.86 -30.12
C THR A 20 -19.21 -42.28 -29.37
N TRP A 21 -19.49 -41.58 -28.28
CA TRP A 21 -20.71 -41.71 -27.51
C TRP A 21 -21.82 -40.84 -28.03
N TYR A 22 -23.03 -41.42 -28.09
CA TYR A 22 -24.29 -40.75 -28.43
C TYR A 22 -25.32 -41.05 -27.36
N TYR A 23 -26.34 -40.18 -27.23
CA TYR A 23 -27.47 -40.39 -26.32
C TYR A 23 -28.78 -40.44 -27.08
N LEU A 24 -29.52 -41.51 -26.94
CA LEU A 24 -30.82 -41.76 -27.55
C LEU A 24 -31.87 -41.55 -26.47
N ASP A 25 -32.62 -40.42 -26.56
CA ASP A 25 -33.48 -39.89 -25.51
C ASP A 25 -34.78 -40.70 -25.40
N GLY A 26 -34.81 -41.69 -24.50
CA GLY A 26 -36.00 -42.50 -24.24
C GLY A 26 -37.10 -41.76 -23.47
N GLU A 27 -36.75 -40.64 -22.82
CA GLU A 27 -37.70 -39.82 -22.07
C GLU A 27 -38.35 -38.71 -22.86
N ASN A 28 -37.90 -38.51 -24.11
CA ASN A 28 -38.52 -37.56 -25.01
C ASN A 28 -39.97 -37.98 -25.32
N THR A 29 -40.94 -37.19 -24.91
CA THR A 29 -42.37 -37.53 -25.00
C THR A 29 -42.93 -37.46 -26.41
N GLU A 30 -42.35 -36.61 -27.27
CA GLU A 30 -42.79 -36.43 -28.65
C GLU A 30 -42.06 -37.38 -29.61
N HIS A 31 -40.80 -37.63 -29.33
CA HIS A 31 -39.92 -38.44 -30.16
C HIS A 31 -39.07 -39.41 -29.34
N PRO A 32 -39.64 -40.43 -28.69
CA PRO A 32 -38.92 -41.38 -27.87
C PRO A 32 -37.77 -42.04 -28.63
N GLY A 33 -36.55 -42.04 -28.05
CA GLY A 33 -35.35 -42.57 -28.68
C GLY A 33 -34.68 -41.67 -29.70
N MET A 34 -35.13 -40.42 -29.85
CA MET A 34 -34.43 -39.45 -30.70
C MET A 34 -33.06 -39.13 -30.17
N MET A 35 -32.03 -39.12 -31.03
CA MET A 35 -30.67 -38.80 -30.67
C MET A 35 -30.55 -37.32 -30.23
N ALA A 36 -29.93 -37.07 -29.08
CA ALA A 36 -29.56 -35.74 -28.65
C ALA A 36 -28.50 -35.18 -29.60
N ALA A 37 -28.74 -33.98 -30.15
CA ALA A 37 -27.80 -33.31 -31.06
C ALA A 37 -27.91 -31.78 -30.91
N ASP A 38 -26.78 -31.09 -31.06
CA ASP A 38 -26.66 -29.64 -30.96
C ASP A 38 -27.30 -29.03 -29.70
N GLN A 39 -27.08 -29.71 -28.54
CA GLN A 39 -27.69 -29.29 -27.28
C GLN A 39 -26.85 -29.67 -26.07
N ILE A 40 -27.14 -29.02 -24.95
CA ILE A 40 -26.78 -29.50 -23.62
C ILE A 40 -28.00 -30.24 -23.07
N LYS A 41 -27.79 -31.42 -22.50
CA LYS A 41 -28.88 -32.24 -21.94
C LYS A 41 -28.50 -32.74 -20.54
N GLU A 42 -29.44 -32.63 -19.62
CA GLU A 42 -29.36 -33.27 -18.32
C GLU A 42 -29.72 -34.75 -18.46
N ILE A 43 -28.85 -35.63 -17.95
CA ILE A 43 -29.01 -37.09 -17.95
C ILE A 43 -28.62 -37.58 -16.56
N ASN A 44 -29.56 -38.14 -15.82
CA ASN A 44 -29.39 -38.64 -14.45
C ASN A 44 -28.68 -37.64 -13.52
N GLY A 45 -29.09 -36.35 -13.57
CA GLY A 45 -28.55 -35.28 -12.70
C GLY A 45 -27.17 -34.78 -13.10
N LYS A 46 -26.68 -35.07 -14.28
CA LYS A 46 -25.45 -34.56 -14.88
C LYS A 46 -25.72 -33.95 -16.25
N TYR A 47 -25.02 -32.87 -16.59
CA TYR A 47 -25.10 -32.22 -17.89
C TYR A 47 -24.06 -32.78 -18.85
N TYR A 48 -24.45 -32.95 -20.13
CA TYR A 48 -23.64 -33.42 -21.23
C TYR A 48 -23.86 -32.55 -22.45
N GLY A 49 -22.80 -32.24 -23.20
CA GLY A 49 -22.88 -31.51 -24.46
C GLY A 49 -22.81 -32.44 -25.66
N PHE A 50 -23.68 -32.22 -26.64
CA PHE A 50 -23.69 -32.98 -27.91
C PHE A 50 -23.52 -32.00 -29.06
N ASP A 51 -22.63 -32.32 -30.01
CA ASP A 51 -22.48 -31.53 -31.22
C ASP A 51 -23.62 -31.72 -32.24
N ALA A 52 -23.56 -31.02 -33.36
CA ALA A 52 -24.59 -31.10 -34.43
C ALA A 52 -24.72 -32.51 -35.04
N SER A 53 -23.69 -33.34 -34.93
CA SER A 53 -23.75 -34.73 -35.37
C SER A 53 -24.33 -35.68 -34.30
N GLY A 54 -24.58 -35.19 -33.08
CA GLY A 54 -25.01 -35.91 -31.91
C GLY A 54 -23.85 -36.55 -31.13
N ALA A 55 -22.61 -36.29 -31.49
CA ALA A 55 -21.47 -36.80 -30.76
C ALA A 55 -21.31 -36.10 -29.41
N MET A 56 -21.15 -36.92 -28.33
CA MET A 56 -20.86 -36.38 -27.00
C MET A 56 -19.51 -35.64 -27.01
N GLN A 57 -19.50 -34.45 -26.51
CA GLN A 57 -18.32 -33.58 -26.45
C GLN A 57 -17.56 -33.75 -25.12
N THR A 58 -16.25 -33.53 -25.12
CA THR A 58 -15.36 -33.51 -23.97
C THR A 58 -14.43 -32.31 -24.02
N GLY A 59 -13.86 -31.90 -22.87
CA GLY A 59 -13.03 -30.74 -22.79
C GLY A 59 -13.84 -29.44 -22.84
N TRP A 60 -13.28 -28.36 -23.37
CA TRP A 60 -13.96 -27.08 -23.52
C TRP A 60 -15.02 -27.09 -24.61
N ILE A 61 -16.22 -26.65 -24.27
CA ILE A 61 -17.40 -26.62 -25.15
C ILE A 61 -17.95 -25.20 -25.17
N LEU A 62 -17.96 -24.59 -26.35
CA LEU A 62 -18.54 -23.25 -26.57
C LEU A 62 -20.00 -23.38 -26.99
N ARG A 63 -20.87 -22.58 -26.34
CA ARG A 63 -22.29 -22.33 -26.73
C ARG A 63 -22.52 -20.83 -26.86
N GLU A 64 -23.71 -20.44 -27.28
CA GLU A 64 -24.07 -19.01 -27.44
C GLU A 64 -23.92 -18.23 -26.12
N GLU A 65 -24.28 -18.82 -25.00
CA GLU A 65 -24.21 -18.25 -23.66
C GLU A 65 -22.80 -18.22 -23.06
N GLY A 66 -21.86 -19.06 -23.56
CA GLY A 66 -20.47 -19.10 -23.11
C GLY A 66 -19.85 -20.50 -23.07
N TRP A 67 -18.85 -20.68 -22.21
CA TRP A 67 -18.04 -21.87 -22.14
C TRP A 67 -18.47 -22.82 -21.02
N TYR A 68 -18.41 -24.12 -21.32
CA TYR A 68 -18.54 -25.24 -20.39
C TYR A 68 -17.31 -26.12 -20.45
N TYR A 69 -17.11 -26.97 -19.44
CA TYR A 69 -16.04 -27.95 -19.48
C TYR A 69 -16.55 -29.34 -19.11
N ALA A 70 -16.34 -30.31 -19.98
CA ALA A 70 -16.70 -31.71 -19.78
C ALA A 70 -15.45 -32.55 -19.48
N GLN A 71 -15.59 -33.49 -18.56
CA GLN A 71 -14.60 -34.50 -18.28
C GLN A 71 -14.50 -35.52 -19.42
N VAL A 72 -13.57 -36.47 -19.30
CA VAL A 72 -13.36 -37.53 -20.31
C VAL A 72 -14.58 -38.46 -20.47
N ASP A 73 -15.45 -38.54 -19.43
CA ASP A 73 -16.71 -39.28 -19.48
C ASP A 73 -17.86 -38.43 -20.04
N GLY A 74 -17.59 -37.20 -20.50
CA GLY A 74 -18.54 -36.24 -21.08
C GLY A 74 -19.35 -35.46 -20.07
N ALA A 75 -19.30 -35.77 -18.77
CA ALA A 75 -20.03 -35.05 -17.74
C ALA A 75 -19.42 -33.63 -17.51
N PHE A 76 -20.27 -32.63 -17.47
CA PHE A 76 -19.81 -31.30 -17.12
C PHE A 76 -19.33 -31.25 -15.69
N VAL A 77 -18.30 -30.43 -15.44
CA VAL A 77 -17.80 -30.14 -14.10
C VAL A 77 -18.47 -28.92 -13.53
N ASN A 78 -18.58 -28.84 -12.20
CA ASN A 78 -19.04 -27.66 -11.51
C ASN A 78 -18.02 -27.19 -10.44
N GLY A 79 -18.24 -25.98 -9.90
CA GLY A 79 -17.40 -25.41 -8.87
C GLY A 79 -16.00 -25.05 -9.38
N TRP A 80 -15.03 -25.06 -8.47
CA TRP A 80 -13.64 -24.76 -8.76
C TRP A 80 -12.94 -25.93 -9.47
N ASN A 81 -12.32 -25.61 -10.61
CA ASN A 81 -11.56 -26.60 -11.40
C ASN A 81 -10.24 -26.02 -11.88
N ASN A 82 -9.15 -26.76 -11.65
CA ASN A 82 -7.84 -26.43 -12.22
C ASN A 82 -7.70 -27.14 -13.57
N ILE A 83 -7.69 -26.38 -14.65
CA ILE A 83 -7.65 -26.88 -16.01
C ILE A 83 -6.41 -26.30 -16.71
N GLY A 84 -5.46 -27.15 -17.05
CA GLY A 84 -4.22 -26.72 -17.69
C GLY A 84 -3.35 -25.80 -16.82
N GLY A 85 -3.45 -25.87 -15.49
CA GLY A 85 -2.69 -25.05 -14.54
C GLY A 85 -3.34 -23.71 -14.17
N ALA A 86 -4.51 -23.39 -14.73
CA ALA A 86 -5.30 -22.21 -14.39
C ALA A 86 -6.59 -22.62 -13.67
N TRP A 87 -7.03 -21.77 -12.74
CA TRP A 87 -8.28 -21.98 -12.01
C TRP A 87 -9.45 -21.33 -12.72
N TYR A 88 -10.55 -22.07 -12.83
CA TYR A 88 -11.84 -21.65 -13.38
C TYR A 88 -12.96 -21.98 -12.40
N TYR A 89 -14.05 -21.28 -12.49
CA TYR A 89 -15.27 -21.57 -11.76
C TYR A 89 -16.42 -21.83 -12.73
N LEU A 90 -16.96 -23.06 -12.69
CA LEU A 90 -18.11 -23.51 -13.47
C LEU A 90 -19.31 -23.42 -12.53
N ASP A 91 -20.26 -22.50 -12.81
CA ASP A 91 -21.32 -22.12 -11.86
C ASP A 91 -22.52 -23.07 -11.89
N GLY A 92 -22.47 -24.13 -11.09
CA GLY A 92 -23.57 -25.07 -10.94
C GLY A 92 -24.85 -24.46 -10.36
N ASN A 93 -24.76 -23.25 -9.75
CA ASN A 93 -25.92 -22.54 -9.21
C ASN A 93 -26.51 -21.51 -10.21
N ASN A 94 -25.99 -21.41 -11.42
CA ASN A 94 -26.59 -20.59 -12.46
C ASN A 94 -27.92 -21.21 -12.88
N ALA A 95 -29.03 -20.48 -12.61
CA ALA A 95 -30.37 -21.02 -12.81
C ALA A 95 -30.77 -21.17 -14.30
N GLU A 96 -30.20 -20.33 -15.18
CA GLU A 96 -30.51 -20.35 -16.62
C GLU A 96 -29.58 -21.29 -17.37
N HIS A 97 -28.32 -21.29 -16.99
CA HIS A 97 -27.25 -22.03 -17.64
C HIS A 97 -26.38 -22.75 -16.62
N PRO A 98 -26.83 -23.86 -16.00
CA PRO A 98 -26.07 -24.61 -15.04
C PRO A 98 -24.69 -25.03 -15.60
N GLU A 99 -23.64 -24.95 -14.77
CA GLU A 99 -22.24 -25.25 -15.11
C GLU A 99 -21.60 -24.29 -16.13
N LEU A 100 -22.21 -23.13 -16.39
CA LEU A 100 -21.61 -22.09 -17.23
C LEU A 100 -20.35 -21.52 -16.57
N MET A 101 -19.27 -21.36 -17.32
CA MET A 101 -18.01 -20.76 -16.85
C MET A 101 -18.20 -19.28 -16.49
N VAL A 102 -17.77 -18.89 -15.30
CA VAL A 102 -17.71 -17.46 -14.91
C VAL A 102 -16.55 -16.77 -15.63
N ALA A 103 -16.82 -15.68 -16.34
CA ALA A 103 -15.83 -14.93 -17.09
C ALA A 103 -16.07 -13.42 -17.05
N GLY A 104 -15.02 -12.61 -17.14
CA GLY A 104 -15.07 -11.14 -17.28
C GLY A 104 -15.69 -10.37 -16.12
N GLN A 105 -15.85 -10.97 -14.96
CA GLN A 105 -16.59 -10.37 -13.84
C GLN A 105 -16.02 -10.72 -12.45
N GLN A 106 -16.56 -10.04 -11.43
CA GLN A 106 -16.44 -10.47 -10.04
C GLN A 106 -17.59 -11.44 -9.72
N LYS A 107 -17.33 -12.47 -8.93
CA LYS A 107 -18.34 -13.42 -8.45
C LYS A 107 -18.12 -13.70 -6.97
N VAL A 108 -19.21 -13.65 -6.19
CA VAL A 108 -19.22 -14.12 -4.81
C VAL A 108 -19.45 -15.63 -4.81
N ILE A 109 -18.52 -16.37 -4.20
CA ILE A 109 -18.55 -17.83 -4.09
C ILE A 109 -18.29 -18.13 -2.61
N ASP A 110 -19.23 -18.79 -1.95
CA ASP A 110 -19.19 -19.13 -0.52
C ASP A 110 -18.82 -17.94 0.38
N GLY A 111 -19.41 -16.75 0.08
CA GLY A 111 -19.19 -15.52 0.84
C GLY A 111 -17.88 -14.76 0.51
N THR A 112 -17.03 -15.29 -0.36
CA THR A 112 -15.79 -14.67 -0.80
C THR A 112 -15.90 -14.17 -2.24
N THR A 113 -15.45 -12.95 -2.52
CA THR A 113 -15.43 -12.39 -3.88
C THR A 113 -14.16 -12.79 -4.60
N TYR A 114 -14.31 -13.25 -5.84
CA TYR A 114 -13.23 -13.59 -6.76
C TYR A 114 -13.32 -12.78 -8.05
N PHE A 115 -12.20 -12.63 -8.74
CA PHE A 115 -12.10 -11.93 -10.01
C PHE A 115 -11.79 -12.91 -11.13
N PHE A 116 -12.50 -12.78 -12.26
CA PHE A 116 -12.30 -13.64 -13.42
C PHE A 116 -11.97 -12.79 -14.66
N ALA A 117 -11.00 -13.24 -15.43
CA ALA A 117 -10.67 -12.66 -16.73
C ALA A 117 -11.76 -12.98 -17.76
N GLU A 118 -11.75 -12.30 -18.91
CA GLU A 118 -12.62 -12.61 -20.06
C GLU A 118 -12.42 -14.08 -20.53
N SER A 119 -11.24 -14.62 -20.35
CA SER A 119 -10.92 -16.04 -20.61
C SER A 119 -11.51 -17.01 -19.59
N GLY A 120 -12.16 -16.53 -18.53
CA GLY A 120 -12.64 -17.31 -17.39
C GLY A 120 -11.57 -17.67 -16.35
N THR A 121 -10.30 -17.34 -16.56
CA THR A 121 -9.26 -17.63 -15.57
C THR A 121 -9.40 -16.76 -14.33
N MET A 122 -9.30 -17.40 -13.15
CA MET A 122 -9.24 -16.67 -11.87
C MET A 122 -8.02 -15.75 -11.83
N LYS A 123 -8.22 -14.51 -11.39
CA LYS A 123 -7.18 -13.49 -11.29
C LYS A 123 -6.70 -13.34 -9.85
N SER A 124 -5.41 -12.97 -9.68
CA SER A 124 -4.79 -12.62 -8.39
C SER A 124 -3.98 -11.33 -8.52
N GLY A 125 -3.55 -10.78 -7.38
CA GLY A 125 -2.82 -9.50 -7.34
C GLY A 125 -3.72 -8.29 -7.60
N TRP A 126 -3.15 -7.19 -8.10
CA TRP A 126 -3.87 -5.97 -8.40
C TRP A 126 -4.82 -6.13 -9.59
N GLN A 127 -6.06 -5.70 -9.40
CA GLN A 127 -7.12 -5.73 -10.40
C GLN A 127 -7.65 -4.33 -10.64
N GLN A 128 -7.51 -3.83 -11.88
CA GLN A 128 -8.01 -2.53 -12.28
C GLN A 128 -9.41 -2.64 -12.88
N TYR A 129 -10.30 -1.78 -12.39
CA TYR A 129 -11.67 -1.58 -12.89
C TYR A 129 -11.90 -0.08 -13.17
N PRO A 130 -12.99 0.31 -13.83
CA PRO A 130 -13.29 1.72 -14.12
C PRO A 130 -13.30 2.61 -12.87
N GLU A 131 -13.79 2.09 -11.74
CA GLU A 131 -13.87 2.79 -10.45
C GLU A 131 -12.54 2.86 -9.70
N GLY A 132 -11.55 2.02 -10.03
CA GLY A 132 -10.22 2.00 -9.43
C GLY A 132 -9.63 0.62 -9.24
N TRP A 133 -8.81 0.45 -8.21
CA TRP A 133 -8.03 -0.76 -7.97
C TRP A 133 -8.57 -1.61 -6.80
N TYR A 134 -8.52 -2.91 -7.00
CA TYR A 134 -8.74 -3.94 -5.98
C TYR A 134 -7.53 -4.86 -5.87
N TYR A 135 -7.45 -5.63 -4.81
CA TYR A 135 -6.41 -6.64 -4.68
C TYR A 135 -6.98 -8.00 -4.30
N ALA A 136 -6.51 -9.04 -4.99
CA ALA A 136 -6.79 -10.43 -4.67
C ALA A 136 -5.53 -11.15 -4.20
N THR A 137 -5.68 -12.02 -3.22
CA THR A 137 -4.63 -12.92 -2.76
C THR A 137 -4.18 -13.89 -3.86
N PRO A 138 -3.07 -14.63 -3.69
CA PRO A 138 -2.64 -15.65 -4.67
C PRO A 138 -3.67 -16.74 -4.95
N ASP A 139 -4.54 -17.04 -3.99
CA ASP A 139 -5.68 -17.96 -4.12
C ASP A 139 -6.95 -17.27 -4.66
N GLY A 140 -6.82 -16.02 -5.14
CA GLY A 140 -7.85 -15.29 -5.86
C GLY A 140 -8.85 -14.52 -5.00
N ALA A 141 -8.83 -14.68 -3.68
CA ALA A 141 -9.76 -14.03 -2.78
C ALA A 141 -9.56 -12.51 -2.72
N LYS A 142 -10.61 -11.73 -2.99
CA LYS A 142 -10.62 -10.28 -2.78
C LYS A 142 -10.40 -9.95 -1.31
N ILE A 143 -9.51 -9.01 -1.03
CA ILE A 143 -9.18 -8.62 0.35
C ILE A 143 -9.66 -7.22 0.69
N TYR A 144 -9.74 -6.95 2.00
CA TYR A 144 -10.25 -5.70 2.58
C TYR A 144 -9.35 -5.23 3.72
N GLY A 145 -9.46 -3.95 4.08
CA GLY A 145 -8.72 -3.33 5.16
C GLY A 145 -7.25 -3.09 4.81
N TRP A 146 -6.43 -2.91 5.84
CA TRP A 146 -5.00 -2.66 5.68
C TRP A 146 -4.24 -3.87 5.15
N ARG A 147 -3.39 -3.65 4.13
CA ARG A 147 -2.52 -4.69 3.55
C ARG A 147 -1.14 -4.15 3.23
N ASN A 148 -0.14 -4.93 3.62
CA ASN A 148 1.23 -4.70 3.16
C ASN A 148 1.46 -5.50 1.88
N ILE A 149 1.74 -4.80 0.79
CA ILE A 149 1.97 -5.37 -0.53
C ILE A 149 3.30 -4.82 -1.05
N ASN A 150 4.29 -5.68 -1.26
CA ASN A 150 5.63 -5.30 -1.69
C ASN A 150 6.27 -4.21 -0.80
N SER A 151 6.15 -4.35 0.53
CA SER A 151 6.67 -3.42 1.55
C SER A 151 5.98 -2.06 1.65
N GLU A 152 4.94 -1.82 0.87
CA GLU A 152 4.07 -0.64 0.98
C GLU A 152 2.71 -1.00 1.58
N TRP A 153 2.14 -0.08 2.35
CA TRP A 153 0.83 -0.25 2.96
C TRP A 153 -0.26 0.39 2.11
N TYR A 154 -1.34 -0.35 1.90
CA TYR A 154 -2.54 0.09 1.21
C TYR A 154 -3.76 -0.15 2.07
N TYR A 155 -4.79 0.64 1.87
CA TYR A 155 -6.10 0.41 2.48
C TYR A 155 -7.15 0.09 1.42
N LEU A 156 -7.70 -1.12 1.50
CA LEU A 156 -8.77 -1.63 0.66
C LEU A 156 -10.09 -1.38 1.43
N ASP A 157 -10.79 -0.29 1.09
CA ASP A 157 -11.88 0.26 1.91
C ASP A 157 -13.12 -0.65 1.95
N GLU A 158 -13.23 -1.41 3.02
CA GLU A 158 -14.38 -2.30 3.27
C GLU A 158 -15.67 -1.53 3.54
N ASN A 159 -15.56 -0.27 4.00
CA ASN A 159 -16.69 0.59 4.33
C ASN A 159 -17.17 1.43 3.13
N ASN A 160 -16.52 1.32 1.98
CA ASN A 160 -17.02 1.92 0.75
C ASN A 160 -18.33 1.21 0.35
N THR A 161 -19.45 1.94 0.43
CA THR A 161 -20.79 1.36 0.23
C THR A 161 -21.10 1.02 -1.22
N GLU A 162 -20.48 1.71 -2.18
CA GLU A 162 -20.68 1.50 -3.61
C GLU A 162 -19.70 0.45 -4.16
N TYR A 163 -18.45 0.55 -3.71
CA TYR A 163 -17.35 -0.31 -4.20
C TYR A 163 -16.55 -0.90 -3.03
N PRO A 164 -17.10 -1.84 -2.25
CA PRO A 164 -16.41 -2.43 -1.10
C PRO A 164 -15.06 -3.04 -1.50
N GLY A 165 -13.99 -2.67 -0.76
CA GLY A 165 -12.63 -3.12 -1.02
C GLY A 165 -11.90 -2.33 -2.12
N LEU A 166 -12.45 -1.19 -2.57
CA LEU A 166 -11.73 -0.28 -3.45
C LEU A 166 -10.51 0.30 -2.72
N MET A 167 -9.36 0.32 -3.40
CA MET A 167 -8.14 0.92 -2.86
C MET A 167 -8.32 2.42 -2.67
N VAL A 168 -7.99 2.91 -1.48
CA VAL A 168 -7.96 4.35 -1.21
C VAL A 168 -6.78 4.98 -1.94
N ASN A 169 -7.06 6.00 -2.75
CA ASN A 169 -6.07 6.85 -3.41
C ASN A 169 -6.33 8.35 -3.20
N ASP A 170 -7.29 8.69 -2.34
CA ASP A 170 -7.46 10.06 -1.86
C ASP A 170 -6.22 10.50 -1.09
N PRO A 171 -5.82 11.78 -1.15
CA PRO A 171 -4.64 12.28 -0.45
C PRO A 171 -4.66 12.01 1.05
N GLU A 172 -5.86 11.94 1.64
CA GLU A 172 -6.08 11.61 3.05
C GLU A 172 -7.40 10.86 3.25
N LYS A 173 -7.41 9.98 4.25
CA LYS A 173 -8.61 9.23 4.67
C LYS A 173 -8.60 9.00 6.17
N THR A 174 -9.73 9.29 6.82
CA THR A 174 -9.93 8.91 8.23
C THR A 174 -10.45 7.48 8.31
N ILE A 175 -9.70 6.63 9.01
CA ILE A 175 -9.97 5.20 9.21
C ILE A 175 -9.97 4.97 10.72
N ASP A 176 -11.06 4.46 11.28
CA ASP A 176 -11.23 4.20 12.71
C ASP A 176 -10.84 5.41 13.60
N GLY A 177 -11.23 6.62 13.16
CA GLY A 177 -10.96 7.86 13.89
C GLY A 177 -9.54 8.43 13.73
N THR A 178 -8.66 7.77 12.97
CA THR A 178 -7.30 8.21 12.69
C THR A 178 -7.16 8.59 11.22
N THR A 179 -6.56 9.76 10.95
CA THR A 179 -6.32 10.22 9.58
C THR A 179 -4.98 9.72 9.07
N TYR A 180 -5.01 9.06 7.93
CA TYR A 180 -3.87 8.56 7.18
C TYR A 180 -3.72 9.31 5.86
N TYR A 181 -2.51 9.32 5.33
CA TYR A 181 -2.16 10.03 4.09
C TYR A 181 -1.64 9.04 3.06
N PHE A 182 -2.08 9.21 1.81
CA PHE A 182 -1.73 8.32 0.71
C PHE A 182 -1.12 9.11 -0.45
N ASN A 183 -0.22 8.45 -1.18
CA ASN A 183 0.29 8.99 -2.43
C ASN A 183 -0.69 8.71 -3.59
N ALA A 184 -0.36 9.22 -4.79
CA ALA A 184 -1.20 9.02 -5.98
C ALA A 184 -1.37 7.54 -6.40
N ASP A 185 -0.44 6.67 -5.98
CA ASP A 185 -0.50 5.23 -6.25
C ASP A 185 -1.27 4.47 -5.16
N GLY A 186 -1.86 5.18 -4.18
CA GLY A 186 -2.60 4.61 -3.06
C GLY A 186 -1.73 4.03 -1.94
N ALA A 187 -0.41 4.18 -2.01
CA ALA A 187 0.47 3.74 -0.92
C ALA A 187 0.45 4.75 0.24
N MET A 188 0.32 4.23 1.46
CA MET A 188 0.34 5.04 2.69
C MET A 188 1.68 5.74 2.86
N ILE A 189 1.64 7.06 3.09
CA ILE A 189 2.83 7.89 3.28
C ILE A 189 3.43 7.64 4.67
N ARG A 190 4.75 7.50 4.73
CA ARG A 190 5.57 7.40 5.96
C ARG A 190 6.80 8.29 5.82
N GLY A 191 7.30 8.80 6.93
CA GLY A 191 8.45 9.72 6.93
C GLY A 191 8.10 11.14 6.51
N TRP A 192 9.08 11.87 6.00
CA TRP A 192 8.92 13.25 5.59
C TRP A 192 8.11 13.39 4.30
N LYS A 193 7.13 14.30 4.33
CA LYS A 193 6.33 14.69 3.17
C LYS A 193 6.18 16.19 3.09
N GLN A 194 6.48 16.74 1.92
CA GLN A 194 6.29 18.17 1.63
C GLN A 194 4.90 18.41 1.03
N TYR A 195 4.26 19.45 1.55
CA TYR A 195 3.01 20.04 1.06
C TYR A 195 3.24 21.52 0.72
N PRO A 196 2.29 22.22 0.08
CA PRO A 196 2.46 23.64 -0.26
C PRO A 196 2.80 24.53 0.91
N GLU A 197 2.22 24.26 2.10
CA GLU A 197 2.43 25.02 3.34
C GLU A 197 3.73 24.65 4.06
N GLY A 198 4.32 23.49 3.77
CA GLY A 198 5.60 23.06 4.35
C GLY A 198 5.75 21.56 4.53
N TRP A 199 6.59 21.16 5.49
CA TRP A 199 6.92 19.75 5.74
C TRP A 199 6.13 19.18 6.92
N TYR A 200 5.73 17.92 6.77
CA TYR A 200 5.14 17.07 7.83
C TYR A 200 5.90 15.76 7.93
N TYR A 201 5.76 15.11 9.06
CA TYR A 201 6.32 13.79 9.29
C TYR A 201 5.22 12.80 9.67
N GLN A 202 5.08 11.73 8.89
CA GLN A 202 4.22 10.60 9.22
C GLN A 202 5.10 9.53 9.89
N ASP A 203 4.69 9.08 11.06
CA ASP A 203 5.41 8.04 11.77
C ASP A 203 5.34 6.69 11.02
N PRO A 204 6.06 5.63 11.47
CA PRO A 204 6.03 4.33 10.79
C PRO A 204 4.64 3.69 10.71
N SER A 205 3.68 4.12 11.55
CA SER A 205 2.28 3.67 11.47
C SER A 205 1.46 4.47 10.46
N GLY A 206 2.02 5.52 9.83
CA GLY A 206 1.36 6.39 8.86
C GLY A 206 0.62 7.57 9.49
N VAL A 207 0.67 7.71 10.82
CA VAL A 207 0.00 8.79 11.53
C VAL A 207 0.85 10.06 11.50
N ARG A 208 0.22 11.22 11.23
CA ARG A 208 0.90 12.52 11.28
C ARG A 208 1.44 12.79 12.69
N ALA A 209 2.75 12.96 12.79
CA ALA A 209 3.41 13.22 14.05
C ALA A 209 3.23 14.68 14.50
N THR A 210 3.16 14.88 15.82
CA THR A 210 3.23 16.20 16.48
C THR A 210 4.25 16.16 17.59
N GLY A 211 4.72 17.34 18.01
CA GLY A 211 5.72 17.48 19.06
C GLY A 211 7.13 17.11 18.59
N TRP A 212 7.98 16.78 19.54
CA TRP A 212 9.37 16.45 19.28
C TRP A 212 9.54 15.11 18.57
N ARG A 213 10.40 15.09 17.53
CA ARG A 213 10.82 13.87 16.82
C ARG A 213 12.31 13.90 16.55
N ARG A 214 12.96 12.77 16.77
CA ARG A 214 14.36 12.56 16.40
C ARG A 214 14.41 11.71 15.14
N VAL A 215 14.94 12.28 14.06
CA VAL A 215 15.05 11.62 12.75
C VAL A 215 16.49 11.78 12.28
N ASP A 216 17.16 10.69 11.90
CA ASP A 216 18.53 10.66 11.43
C ASP A 216 19.53 11.41 12.33
N GLY A 217 19.31 11.33 13.65
CA GLY A 217 20.19 11.93 14.67
C GLY A 217 19.87 13.37 15.04
N ALA A 218 19.05 14.10 14.27
CA ALA A 218 18.63 15.47 14.55
C ALA A 218 17.25 15.54 15.21
N TRP A 219 17.01 16.55 16.05
CA TRP A 219 15.72 16.83 16.65
C TRP A 219 14.93 17.82 15.81
N TYR A 220 13.64 17.52 15.63
CA TYR A 220 12.67 18.34 14.93
C TYR A 220 11.44 18.58 15.81
N TYR A 221 10.75 19.67 15.58
CA TYR A 221 9.48 19.93 16.26
C TYR A 221 8.34 20.11 15.25
N LEU A 222 7.37 19.23 15.33
CA LEU A 222 6.13 19.23 14.54
C LEU A 222 5.08 19.95 15.37
N ASP A 223 4.68 21.14 14.96
CA ASP A 223 3.84 22.04 15.73
C ASP A 223 2.37 21.58 15.79
N GLY A 224 2.03 20.83 16.82
CA GLY A 224 0.66 20.35 17.04
C GLY A 224 -0.33 21.46 17.43
N ASP A 225 0.20 22.58 17.95
CA ASP A 225 -0.60 23.74 18.38
C ASP A 225 -0.81 24.79 17.27
N ASN A 226 -0.29 24.53 16.07
CA ASN A 226 -0.56 25.36 14.90
C ASN A 226 -2.04 25.19 14.49
N GLU A 227 -2.82 26.27 14.64
CA GLU A 227 -4.28 26.21 14.41
C GLU A 227 -4.65 25.96 12.93
N GLU A 228 -3.84 26.48 11.99
CA GLU A 228 -4.11 26.36 10.56
C GLU A 228 -3.52 25.07 9.97
N TYR A 229 -2.33 24.71 10.44
CA TYR A 229 -1.57 23.55 9.91
C TYR A 229 -1.02 22.68 11.05
N PRO A 230 -1.85 21.92 11.77
CA PRO A 230 -1.39 21.07 12.88
C PRO A 230 -0.35 20.05 12.43
N GLY A 231 0.80 20.01 13.15
CA GLY A 231 1.91 19.13 12.82
C GLY A 231 2.88 19.66 11.76
N LEU A 232 2.76 20.95 11.38
CA LEU A 232 3.72 21.59 10.48
C LEU A 232 5.11 21.67 11.13
N LEU A 233 6.16 21.37 10.36
CA LEU A 233 7.54 21.47 10.80
C LEU A 233 7.93 22.90 11.09
N VAL A 234 8.46 23.16 12.28
CA VAL A 234 9.04 24.45 12.64
C VAL A 234 10.41 24.60 11.97
N THR A 235 10.58 25.68 11.19
CA THR A 235 11.82 25.96 10.43
C THR A 235 12.27 27.40 10.55
N ASP A 236 13.58 27.66 10.45
CA ASP A 236 14.24 28.99 10.34
C ASP A 236 13.76 30.02 11.35
N CYS A 237 13.40 29.59 12.56
CA CYS A 237 12.92 30.51 13.61
C CYS A 237 13.26 29.99 15.02
N SER A 238 12.90 30.79 16.01
CA SER A 238 12.82 30.35 17.40
C SER A 238 11.36 30.10 17.79
N LYS A 239 11.12 29.09 18.62
CA LYS A 239 9.79 28.78 19.18
C LYS A 239 9.88 28.50 20.67
N VAL A 240 8.93 29.06 21.43
CA VAL A 240 8.76 28.72 22.85
C VAL A 240 7.93 27.43 22.95
N ILE A 241 8.50 26.42 23.59
CA ILE A 241 7.87 25.12 23.80
C ILE A 241 7.96 24.80 25.30
N ASN A 242 6.82 24.66 25.96
CA ASN A 242 6.73 24.45 27.41
C ASN A 242 7.55 25.49 28.22
N GLY A 243 7.49 26.81 27.82
CA GLY A 243 8.21 27.87 28.50
C GLY A 243 9.70 27.98 28.18
N VAL A 244 10.23 27.13 27.30
CA VAL A 244 11.64 27.12 26.90
C VAL A 244 11.77 27.50 25.44
N THR A 245 12.66 28.43 25.11
CA THR A 245 12.91 28.86 23.73
C THR A 245 13.91 27.91 23.06
N TYR A 246 13.53 27.36 21.92
CA TYR A 246 14.35 26.54 21.03
C TYR A 246 14.58 27.26 19.71
N TYR A 247 15.67 26.90 19.04
CA TYR A 247 16.07 27.50 17.77
C TYR A 247 16.18 26.41 16.72
N PHE A 248 15.61 26.67 15.54
CA PHE A 248 15.57 25.74 14.43
C PHE A 248 16.29 26.35 13.21
N ASP A 249 16.98 25.53 12.48
CA ASP A 249 17.61 25.95 11.23
C ASP A 249 16.61 25.93 10.04
N LYS A 250 17.08 26.25 8.84
CA LYS A 250 16.26 26.26 7.62
C LYS A 250 15.72 24.89 7.23
N ALA A 251 16.40 23.82 7.63
CA ALA A 251 15.94 22.46 7.42
C ALA A 251 14.97 21.97 8.53
N GLY A 252 14.75 22.79 9.56
CA GLY A 252 13.91 22.48 10.71
C GLY A 252 14.62 21.68 11.80
N ALA A 253 15.92 21.42 11.67
CA ALA A 253 16.67 20.78 12.74
C ALA A 253 16.90 21.74 13.91
N MET A 254 16.67 21.24 15.14
CA MET A 254 17.00 21.99 16.36
C MET A 254 18.50 22.26 16.38
N ARG A 255 18.89 23.51 16.67
CA ARG A 255 20.31 23.91 16.69
C ARG A 255 21.03 23.26 17.87
N GLU A 256 22.11 22.57 17.56
CA GLU A 256 23.07 21.98 18.51
C GLU A 256 24.51 22.31 18.09
N GLY A 257 25.41 22.51 19.07
CA GLY A 257 26.80 22.82 18.79
C GLY A 257 27.03 24.25 18.27
N TRP A 258 28.07 24.44 17.44
CA TRP A 258 28.40 25.73 16.86
C TRP A 258 27.46 26.13 15.74
N TYR A 259 26.97 27.35 15.80
CA TYR A 259 26.10 27.92 14.79
C TYR A 259 26.50 29.34 14.43
N ALA A 260 26.63 29.63 13.15
CA ALA A 260 26.97 30.97 12.63
C ALA A 260 25.72 31.69 12.16
N GLU A 261 25.47 32.89 12.63
CA GLU A 261 24.35 33.71 12.24
C GLU A 261 24.73 35.20 12.23
N ASN A 262 24.41 35.90 11.13
CA ASN A 262 24.68 37.34 10.97
C ASN A 262 26.14 37.73 11.29
N GLY A 263 27.10 36.89 10.88
CA GLY A 263 28.53 37.15 11.10
C GLY A 263 29.02 36.92 12.54
N ALA A 264 28.21 36.36 13.41
CA ALA A 264 28.56 35.97 14.76
C ALA A 264 28.41 34.47 14.97
N TRP A 265 29.18 33.92 15.93
CA TRP A 265 29.09 32.52 16.32
C TRP A 265 28.38 32.38 17.66
N TYR A 266 27.57 31.33 17.77
CA TYR A 266 26.83 30.91 18.97
C TYR A 266 27.12 29.44 19.23
N TYR A 267 26.94 29.00 20.46
CA TYR A 267 26.99 27.59 20.79
C TYR A 267 25.68 27.14 21.46
N TYR A 268 25.04 26.14 20.94
CA TYR A 268 23.84 25.53 21.53
C TYR A 268 24.21 24.22 22.20
N ASN A 269 23.73 23.99 23.43
CA ASN A 269 23.96 22.73 24.12
C ASN A 269 23.07 21.61 23.52
N GLU A 270 23.28 20.37 23.97
CA GLU A 270 22.52 19.20 23.50
C GLU A 270 21.01 19.30 23.76
N SER A 271 20.57 20.18 24.67
CA SER A 271 19.16 20.48 24.92
C SER A 271 18.63 21.65 24.06
N GLY A 272 19.37 22.10 23.06
CA GLY A 272 18.96 23.17 22.13
C GLY A 272 19.00 24.57 22.72
N GLN A 273 19.56 24.75 23.92
CA GLN A 273 19.65 26.06 24.59
C GLN A 273 20.96 26.76 24.24
N PRO A 274 20.93 28.10 24.01
CA PRO A 274 22.17 28.84 23.80
C PRO A 274 23.03 28.78 25.06
N ALA A 275 24.31 28.37 24.90
CA ALA A 275 25.28 28.44 25.96
C ALA A 275 25.62 29.90 26.28
N SER A 276 25.86 30.17 27.55
CA SER A 276 26.19 31.52 28.07
C SER A 276 27.40 31.42 28.97
N GLY A 277 28.29 32.39 28.88
CA GLY A 277 29.52 32.41 29.67
C GLY A 277 30.59 31.44 29.13
N TRP A 278 31.41 30.88 30.03
CA TRP A 278 32.49 29.98 29.67
C TRP A 278 31.96 28.62 29.17
N LYS A 279 32.48 28.20 28.03
CA LYS A 279 32.18 26.89 27.44
C LYS A 279 33.46 26.17 27.01
N ASN A 280 33.64 24.96 27.52
CA ASN A 280 34.70 24.06 27.01
C ASN A 280 34.13 23.16 25.93
N VAL A 281 34.77 23.17 24.76
CA VAL A 281 34.43 22.31 23.63
C VAL A 281 35.70 21.59 23.20
N ASN A 282 35.71 20.28 23.37
CA ASN A 282 36.87 19.41 23.03
C ASN A 282 38.19 19.90 23.60
N GLY A 283 38.22 20.36 24.90
CA GLY A 283 39.42 20.83 25.58
C GLY A 283 39.80 22.29 25.33
N THR A 284 39.08 22.97 24.42
CA THR A 284 39.29 24.40 24.12
C THR A 284 38.21 25.23 24.77
N TRP A 285 38.62 26.32 25.45
CA TRP A 285 37.71 27.25 26.11
C TRP A 285 37.29 28.37 25.19
N TYR A 286 36.01 28.69 25.22
CA TYR A 286 35.36 29.80 24.53
C TYR A 286 34.53 30.61 25.52
N TYR A 287 34.26 31.85 25.21
CA TYR A 287 33.36 32.71 26.00
C TYR A 287 32.20 33.19 25.16
N LEU A 288 30.99 32.77 25.53
CA LEU A 288 29.70 33.19 24.97
C LEU A 288 29.20 34.37 25.81
N ASP A 289 29.31 35.59 25.30
CA ASP A 289 29.11 36.81 26.07
C ASP A 289 27.63 37.09 26.46
N PRO A 290 27.27 36.90 27.76
CA PRO A 290 25.88 37.12 28.18
C PRO A 290 25.40 38.56 27.97
N GLN A 291 26.34 39.51 27.94
CA GLN A 291 26.03 40.94 27.73
C GLN A 291 25.88 41.28 26.23
N ASN A 292 26.22 40.37 25.35
CA ASN A 292 26.14 40.53 23.92
C ASN A 292 25.34 39.36 23.28
N ASN A 293 24.18 39.04 23.81
CA ASN A 293 23.27 37.99 23.33
C ASN A 293 23.92 36.65 23.15
N ASN A 294 24.90 36.28 24.03
CA ASN A 294 25.66 35.03 23.98
C ASN A 294 26.47 34.84 22.68
N LYS A 295 26.89 35.92 22.03
CA LYS A 295 27.83 35.85 20.90
C LYS A 295 29.19 35.37 21.40
N MET A 296 29.83 34.49 20.63
CA MET A 296 31.20 34.06 20.91
C MET A 296 32.16 35.27 20.78
N VAL A 297 32.96 35.46 21.81
CA VAL A 297 34.05 36.48 21.79
C VAL A 297 35.17 35.93 20.90
N SER A 298 35.69 36.76 19.99
CA SER A 298 36.83 36.41 19.14
C SER A 298 37.70 37.62 18.77
N GLY A 299 38.96 37.38 18.46
CA GLY A 299 39.88 38.36 17.85
C GLY A 299 40.28 39.47 18.80
N GLY A 300 40.61 39.22 20.07
CA GLY A 300 41.12 40.25 20.96
C GLY A 300 40.97 39.99 22.45
N TRP A 301 41.18 41.05 23.21
CA TRP A 301 41.12 41.03 24.66
C TRP A 301 39.65 41.27 25.17
N LYS A 302 39.27 40.52 26.19
CA LYS A 302 37.98 40.69 26.90
C LYS A 302 38.17 40.56 28.40
N VAL A 303 37.58 41.49 29.15
CA VAL A 303 37.50 41.37 30.61
C VAL A 303 36.31 40.50 30.97
N VAL A 304 36.55 39.44 31.76
CA VAL A 304 35.52 38.56 32.31
C VAL A 304 35.73 38.47 33.82
N ASN A 305 34.74 38.90 34.60
CA ASN A 305 34.80 38.89 36.08
C ASN A 305 36.09 39.56 36.66
N GLY A 306 36.52 40.67 36.05
CA GLY A 306 37.67 41.44 36.48
C GLY A 306 39.03 40.94 35.98
N SER A 307 39.09 39.84 35.27
CA SER A 307 40.34 39.27 34.67
C SER A 307 40.33 39.47 33.17
N TRP A 308 41.51 39.73 32.59
CA TRP A 308 41.74 39.83 31.16
C TRP A 308 42.00 38.47 30.52
N TYR A 309 41.33 38.19 29.41
CA TYR A 309 41.50 37.01 28.60
C TYR A 309 41.68 37.40 27.13
N TYR A 310 42.50 36.70 26.41
CA TYR A 310 42.70 36.88 24.97
C TYR A 310 42.05 35.74 24.22
N PHE A 311 41.28 36.07 23.18
CA PHE A 311 40.63 35.13 22.28
C PHE A 311 41.21 35.32 20.88
N ASN A 312 41.62 34.25 20.24
CA ASN A 312 42.12 34.30 18.87
C ASN A 312 40.97 34.56 17.85
N GLY A 313 41.28 34.62 16.56
CA GLY A 313 40.29 34.85 15.50
C GLY A 313 39.21 33.74 15.39
N SER A 314 39.49 32.54 15.86
CA SER A 314 38.51 31.44 15.93
C SER A 314 37.70 31.41 17.24
N GLY A 315 37.95 32.36 18.15
CA GLY A 315 37.26 32.43 19.47
C GLY A 315 37.91 31.56 20.55
N ALA A 316 38.96 30.81 20.24
CA ALA A 316 39.62 29.99 21.25
C ALA A 316 40.42 30.90 22.24
N MET A 317 40.20 30.67 23.55
CA MET A 317 40.94 31.33 24.62
C MET A 317 42.43 30.92 24.55
N ALA A 318 43.30 31.90 24.51
CA ALA A 318 44.75 31.67 24.61
C ALA A 318 45.14 31.08 25.96
N LYS A 319 46.14 30.21 25.96
CA LYS A 319 46.77 29.62 27.14
C LYS A 319 48.28 29.72 27.00
N ASN A 320 48.98 29.86 28.12
CA ASN A 320 50.44 30.04 28.15
C ASN A 320 50.87 31.38 27.49
N TRP A 321 52.13 31.45 27.03
CA TRP A 321 52.70 32.64 26.43
C TRP A 321 52.01 33.04 25.12
N LEU A 322 51.53 34.29 25.03
CA LEU A 322 50.91 34.90 23.90
C LEU A 322 51.73 36.07 23.39
N ALA A 323 52.14 36.06 22.15
CA ALA A 323 52.68 37.25 21.46
C ALA A 323 51.54 38.07 20.90
N ALA A 324 51.36 39.32 21.34
CA ALA A 324 50.35 40.25 20.83
C ALA A 324 51.03 41.57 20.46
N GLY A 325 51.31 41.76 19.18
CA GLY A 325 52.17 42.85 18.68
C GLY A 325 53.62 42.64 19.05
N SER A 326 54.24 43.64 19.70
CA SER A 326 55.63 43.54 20.19
C SER A 326 55.72 42.95 21.60
N ASP A 327 54.59 42.71 22.26
CA ASP A 327 54.56 42.29 23.67
C ASP A 327 54.18 40.84 23.88
N TRP A 328 54.70 40.28 25.00
CA TRP A 328 54.39 38.90 25.41
C TRP A 328 53.57 38.92 26.71
N TYR A 329 52.54 38.12 26.74
CA TYR A 329 51.64 37.94 27.88
C TYR A 329 51.59 36.47 28.31
N TYR A 330 51.41 36.23 29.59
CA TYR A 330 51.29 34.85 30.16
C TYR A 330 49.96 34.64 30.89
#